data_27dc2165295d56988389e60da52dccfe
#
_entry.id   27dc2165295d56988389e60da52dccfe
#
_cell.length_a   1.000
_cell.length_b   1.000
_cell.length_c   1.000
_cell.angle_alpha   90.00
_cell.angle_beta   90.00
_cell.angle_gamma   90.00
#
_symmetry.space_group_name_H-M   'P 1'
#
loop_
_entity.id
_entity.type
_entity.pdbx_description
1 polymer ?
#
loop_
_entity_poly.entity_id
_entity_poly.type
_entity_poly.pdbx_seq_one_letter_code
_entity_poly.pdbx_strand_id
1 'polypeptide(L)'
;MNFRMRLPCKAAAWRVSPCLPKPRESAPQAQTVMGYRVAVVGATGNVGREMLQILAERNFPADDVVALASARSVGKQTSFGDKSVLKVQDLAKFDFKGIDIVLSSPGAKVSAEHSPRAAKAGAIVIDNTSYWRMDPDVPLVVPEVNAKAIAGYKGRGIIANPNCSTIQMVVALKPIHEAAVIKRVVVSTYQSTSGAGKEGMDELLNQTKSFFVNQTLEPRKFTKGIAFNVIPHIDVFMDDGSTKEEWKMVVETKKILDPKIKVHATCVRVPTFIGHAEAINLELEQPLDEHEARHLLAAAPGVLVVDRREPGGYVTPQEVTGQDGVFVSRVRVDPTIENGLAMWVVSDNLRKGAALNAVQIAEELIKGYI
;
A
#
# COMPACT_ATOMS: atom_id res chain seq x y z
N MET A 1 21.95 -2.40 -58.85
CA MET A 1 22.34 -3.81 -58.94
C MET A 1 21.47 -4.57 -57.91
N ASN A 2 20.46 -5.26 -58.45
CA ASN A 2 19.52 -6.06 -57.65
C ASN A 2 20.06 -7.47 -57.46
N PHE A 3 20.20 -7.99 -56.25
CA PHE A 3 20.34 -9.40 -56.00
C PHE A 3 19.19 -9.93 -55.15
N ARG A 4 18.26 -10.60 -55.80
CA ARG A 4 17.26 -11.45 -55.15
C ARG A 4 17.85 -12.86 -55.01
N MET A 5 18.05 -13.36 -53.79
CA MET A 5 18.26 -14.79 -53.52
C MET A 5 16.89 -15.42 -53.15
N ARG A 6 16.49 -16.40 -54.00
CA ARG A 6 15.40 -17.33 -53.70
C ARG A 6 15.99 -18.58 -53.03
N LEU A 7 15.43 -18.98 -51.90
CA LEU A 7 15.68 -20.28 -51.29
C LEU A 7 14.45 -21.20 -51.55
N PRO A 8 14.64 -22.50 -51.86
CA PRO A 8 13.55 -23.41 -52.18
C PRO A 8 12.92 -23.99 -50.92
N CYS A 9 11.56 -23.93 -50.90
CA CYS A 9 10.74 -24.60 -49.92
C CYS A 9 10.64 -26.09 -50.23
N LYS A 10 11.14 -26.99 -49.36
CA LYS A 10 10.80 -28.42 -49.40
C LYS A 10 9.68 -28.67 -48.40
N ALA A 11 8.48 -28.97 -48.93
CA ALA A 11 7.35 -29.42 -48.14
C ALA A 11 7.55 -30.89 -47.75
N ALA A 12 7.62 -31.17 -46.46
CA ALA A 12 7.52 -32.50 -45.88
C ALA A 12 6.07 -32.72 -45.43
N ALA A 13 5.36 -33.64 -46.10
CA ALA A 13 4.02 -34.03 -45.72
C ALA A 13 4.04 -34.95 -44.50
N TRP A 14 3.54 -34.46 -43.38
CA TRP A 14 3.25 -35.29 -42.21
C TRP A 14 1.84 -35.84 -42.28
N ARG A 15 1.72 -37.18 -42.30
CA ARG A 15 0.45 -37.88 -42.15
C ARG A 15 0.00 -37.79 -40.69
N VAL A 16 -1.12 -37.14 -40.46
CA VAL A 16 -1.78 -37.09 -39.14
C VAL A 16 -2.80 -38.23 -39.10
N SER A 17 -2.59 -39.21 -38.21
CA SER A 17 -3.59 -40.23 -37.91
C SER A 17 -4.71 -39.60 -37.06
N PRO A 18 -5.98 -39.94 -37.27
CA PRO A 18 -7.09 -39.40 -36.48
C PRO A 18 -7.06 -39.99 -35.06
N CYS A 19 -6.76 -39.16 -34.09
CA CYS A 19 -6.89 -39.51 -32.69
C CYS A 19 -8.36 -39.34 -32.27
N LEU A 20 -9.00 -40.42 -31.84
CA LEU A 20 -10.36 -40.42 -31.31
C LEU A 20 -10.42 -39.52 -30.07
N PRO A 21 -11.45 -38.70 -29.87
CA PRO A 21 -11.61 -37.88 -28.72
C PRO A 21 -11.84 -38.72 -27.46
N LYS A 22 -11.02 -38.52 -26.42
CA LYS A 22 -11.28 -39.07 -25.10
C LYS A 22 -12.60 -38.51 -24.55
N PRO A 23 -13.33 -39.27 -23.72
CA PRO A 23 -14.52 -38.77 -23.05
C PRO A 23 -14.16 -37.52 -22.24
N ARG A 24 -14.96 -36.46 -22.38
CA ARG A 24 -14.84 -35.26 -21.53
C ARG A 24 -15.08 -35.70 -20.10
N GLU A 25 -14.06 -35.63 -19.27
CA GLU A 25 -14.22 -35.57 -17.82
C GLU A 25 -15.15 -34.38 -17.53
N SER A 26 -16.20 -34.65 -16.78
CA SER A 26 -17.09 -33.61 -16.26
C SER A 26 -16.27 -32.55 -15.54
N ALA A 27 -16.36 -31.31 -16.03
CA ALA A 27 -15.77 -30.16 -15.33
C ALA A 27 -16.23 -30.18 -13.86
N PRO A 28 -15.34 -29.93 -12.90
CA PRO A 28 -15.75 -29.83 -11.51
C PRO A 28 -16.86 -28.77 -11.43
N GLN A 29 -17.99 -29.15 -10.82
CA GLN A 29 -19.08 -28.23 -10.55
C GLN A 29 -18.47 -27.06 -9.75
N ALA A 30 -18.53 -25.85 -10.30
CA ALA A 30 -18.17 -24.65 -9.59
C ALA A 30 -19.02 -24.62 -8.32
N GLN A 31 -18.40 -24.85 -7.17
CA GLN A 31 -19.01 -24.52 -5.90
C GLN A 31 -19.37 -23.04 -6.00
N THR A 32 -20.64 -22.72 -5.85
CA THR A 32 -21.12 -21.34 -5.74
C THR A 32 -20.52 -20.81 -4.43
N VAL A 33 -19.35 -20.20 -4.51
CA VAL A 33 -18.78 -19.47 -3.40
C VAL A 33 -19.73 -18.30 -3.20
N MET A 34 -20.50 -18.32 -2.09
CA MET A 34 -21.29 -17.16 -1.70
C MET A 34 -20.30 -16.03 -1.50
N GLY A 35 -20.46 -14.95 -2.24
CA GLY A 35 -19.58 -13.80 -2.14
C GLY A 35 -19.88 -12.99 -0.88
N TYR A 36 -18.95 -12.12 -0.54
CA TYR A 36 -19.04 -11.28 0.67
C TYR A 36 -19.77 -9.97 0.39
N ARG A 37 -20.45 -9.44 1.39
CA ARG A 37 -20.97 -8.08 1.36
C ARG A 37 -19.94 -7.13 1.96
N VAL A 38 -19.42 -6.21 1.13
CA VAL A 38 -18.31 -5.31 1.48
C VAL A 38 -18.81 -3.87 1.56
N ALA A 39 -18.48 -3.16 2.62
CA ALA A 39 -18.71 -1.72 2.71
C ALA A 39 -17.37 -0.95 2.69
N VAL A 40 -17.27 0.11 1.87
CA VAL A 40 -16.13 1.01 1.84
C VAL A 40 -16.50 2.33 2.49
N VAL A 41 -15.93 2.62 3.65
CA VAL A 41 -16.14 3.86 4.42
C VAL A 41 -15.10 4.89 4.04
N GLY A 42 -15.54 6.10 3.71
CA GLY A 42 -14.69 7.14 3.13
C GLY A 42 -14.52 6.99 1.62
N ALA A 43 -15.50 6.37 0.94
CA ALA A 43 -15.48 6.00 -0.48
C ALA A 43 -15.24 7.17 -1.46
N THR A 44 -15.44 8.41 -1.05
CA THR A 44 -15.19 9.61 -1.88
C THR A 44 -13.80 10.20 -1.73
N GLY A 45 -12.99 9.71 -0.76
CA GLY A 45 -11.60 10.09 -0.57
C GLY A 45 -10.65 9.36 -1.54
N ASN A 46 -9.39 9.79 -1.62
CA ASN A 46 -8.41 9.16 -2.52
C ASN A 46 -8.25 7.67 -2.22
N VAL A 47 -8.02 7.29 -0.96
CA VAL A 47 -7.83 5.89 -0.55
C VAL A 47 -9.11 5.08 -0.73
N GLY A 48 -10.29 5.63 -0.39
CA GLY A 48 -11.56 4.91 -0.55
C GLY A 48 -11.90 4.61 -2.01
N ARG A 49 -11.61 5.52 -2.94
CA ARG A 49 -11.75 5.29 -4.38
C ARG A 49 -10.78 4.22 -4.87
N GLU A 50 -9.55 4.25 -4.38
CA GLU A 50 -8.54 3.25 -4.72
C GLU A 50 -8.92 1.87 -4.17
N MET A 51 -9.52 1.78 -2.96
CA MET A 51 -10.07 0.52 -2.43
C MET A 51 -11.14 -0.06 -3.36
N LEU A 52 -12.08 0.77 -3.83
CA LEU A 52 -13.12 0.34 -4.77
C LEU A 52 -12.53 -0.14 -6.10
N GLN A 53 -11.54 0.57 -6.60
CA GLN A 53 -10.86 0.21 -7.85
C GLN A 53 -10.12 -1.12 -7.70
N ILE A 54 -9.33 -1.29 -6.65
CA ILE A 54 -8.52 -2.50 -6.39
C ILE A 54 -9.41 -3.73 -6.12
N LEU A 55 -10.53 -3.59 -5.39
CA LEU A 55 -11.48 -4.68 -5.22
C LEU A 55 -11.97 -5.22 -6.58
N ALA A 56 -12.25 -4.31 -7.52
CA ALA A 56 -12.70 -4.68 -8.86
C ALA A 56 -11.56 -5.27 -9.71
N GLU A 57 -10.37 -4.67 -9.71
CA GLU A 57 -9.19 -5.13 -10.45
C GLU A 57 -8.77 -6.55 -10.03
N ARG A 58 -8.83 -6.83 -8.72
CA ARG A 58 -8.43 -8.11 -8.14
C ARG A 58 -9.54 -9.16 -8.16
N ASN A 59 -10.72 -8.82 -8.68
CA ASN A 59 -11.89 -9.70 -8.68
C ASN A 59 -12.19 -10.25 -7.28
N PHE A 60 -12.13 -9.35 -6.26
CA PHE A 60 -12.48 -9.75 -4.91
C PHE A 60 -13.90 -10.37 -4.87
N PRO A 61 -14.13 -11.50 -4.20
CA PRO A 61 -15.41 -12.21 -4.25
C PRO A 61 -16.50 -11.47 -3.44
N ALA A 62 -16.89 -10.29 -3.93
CA ALA A 62 -17.95 -9.47 -3.33
C ALA A 62 -19.24 -9.61 -4.15
N ASP A 63 -20.31 -10.07 -3.50
CA ASP A 63 -21.67 -10.11 -4.09
C ASP A 63 -22.31 -8.71 -4.08
N ASP A 64 -21.99 -7.90 -3.07
CA ASP A 64 -22.51 -6.54 -2.91
C ASP A 64 -21.42 -5.61 -2.37
N VAL A 65 -21.28 -4.43 -2.97
CA VAL A 65 -20.34 -3.40 -2.54
C VAL A 65 -21.06 -2.10 -2.25
N VAL A 66 -20.94 -1.61 -1.02
CA VAL A 66 -21.61 -0.39 -0.55
C VAL A 66 -20.58 0.74 -0.37
N ALA A 67 -20.85 1.89 -0.99
CA ALA A 67 -20.03 3.10 -0.84
C ALA A 67 -20.61 4.02 0.25
N LEU A 68 -19.85 4.24 1.33
CA LEU A 68 -20.26 5.06 2.48
C LEU A 68 -19.39 6.31 2.63
N ALA A 69 -20.01 7.45 2.90
CA ALA A 69 -19.31 8.69 3.23
C ALA A 69 -20.15 9.60 4.13
N SER A 70 -19.64 10.79 4.44
CA SER A 70 -20.38 11.79 5.23
C SER A 70 -21.62 12.30 4.48
N ALA A 71 -22.59 12.87 5.20
CA ALA A 71 -23.82 13.46 4.67
C ALA A 71 -23.60 14.42 3.50
N ARG A 72 -22.46 15.16 3.48
CA ARG A 72 -22.07 16.07 2.37
C ARG A 72 -21.83 15.38 1.01
N SER A 73 -21.61 14.07 1.04
CA SER A 73 -21.33 13.27 -0.14
C SER A 73 -22.46 12.34 -0.56
N VAL A 74 -23.56 12.32 0.19
CA VAL A 74 -24.73 11.49 -0.11
C VAL A 74 -25.29 11.82 -1.50
N GLY A 75 -25.59 10.77 -2.24
CA GLY A 75 -26.11 10.88 -3.61
C GLY A 75 -25.07 11.11 -4.69
N LYS A 76 -23.81 11.45 -4.34
CA LYS A 76 -22.70 11.43 -5.30
C LYS A 76 -22.48 10.01 -5.80
N GLN A 77 -21.85 9.90 -6.96
CA GLN A 77 -21.49 8.63 -7.56
C GLN A 77 -19.98 8.43 -7.43
N THR A 78 -19.56 7.17 -7.27
CA THR A 78 -18.17 6.72 -7.31
C THR A 78 -18.05 5.48 -8.19
N SER A 79 -16.98 5.36 -8.95
CA SER A 79 -16.74 4.19 -9.79
C SER A 79 -16.39 2.96 -8.93
N PHE A 80 -16.83 1.79 -9.40
CA PHE A 80 -16.37 0.49 -8.94
C PHE A 80 -15.85 -0.27 -10.15
N GLY A 81 -14.55 -0.28 -10.33
CA GLY A 81 -13.92 -0.66 -11.59
C GLY A 81 -14.39 0.21 -12.77
N ASP A 82 -14.23 -0.32 -13.98
CA ASP A 82 -14.51 0.44 -15.22
C ASP A 82 -15.98 0.38 -15.65
N LYS A 83 -16.78 -0.54 -15.10
CA LYS A 83 -18.10 -0.90 -15.63
C LYS A 83 -19.28 -0.56 -14.73
N SER A 84 -19.04 -0.24 -13.47
CA SER A 84 -20.13 0.01 -12.52
C SER A 84 -19.92 1.27 -11.70
N VAL A 85 -21.04 1.84 -11.25
CA VAL A 85 -21.09 3.08 -10.49
C VAL A 85 -21.94 2.86 -9.24
N LEU A 86 -21.38 3.19 -8.09
CA LEU A 86 -22.03 3.09 -6.80
C LEU A 86 -22.58 4.45 -6.36
N LYS A 87 -23.79 4.47 -5.82
CA LYS A 87 -24.34 5.65 -5.18
C LYS A 87 -23.88 5.71 -3.73
N VAL A 88 -23.29 6.83 -3.34
CA VAL A 88 -22.79 7.05 -1.98
C VAL A 88 -23.94 7.20 -0.99
N GLN A 89 -23.93 6.42 0.10
CA GLN A 89 -24.88 6.44 1.19
C GLN A 89 -24.31 7.14 2.42
N ASP A 90 -25.22 7.56 3.32
CA ASP A 90 -24.86 8.26 4.57
C ASP A 90 -24.35 7.29 5.63
N LEU A 91 -23.06 7.39 5.96
CA LEU A 91 -22.40 6.57 6.98
C LEU A 91 -23.12 6.67 8.35
N ALA A 92 -23.57 7.86 8.74
CA ALA A 92 -24.19 8.07 10.05
C ALA A 92 -25.51 7.31 10.21
N LYS A 93 -26.25 7.11 9.10
CA LYS A 93 -27.57 6.45 9.08
C LYS A 93 -27.51 4.99 8.63
N PHE A 94 -26.35 4.52 8.14
CA PHE A 94 -26.23 3.19 7.56
C PHE A 94 -26.31 2.10 8.62
N ASP A 95 -27.11 1.07 8.37
CA ASP A 95 -27.17 -0.14 9.19
C ASP A 95 -26.17 -1.18 8.64
N PHE A 96 -25.17 -1.55 9.45
CA PHE A 96 -24.15 -2.53 9.09
C PHE A 96 -24.61 -3.99 9.18
N LYS A 97 -25.87 -4.26 9.55
CA LYS A 97 -26.38 -5.64 9.64
C LYS A 97 -26.23 -6.37 8.30
N GLY A 98 -25.56 -7.53 8.34
CA GLY A 98 -25.30 -8.37 7.17
C GLY A 98 -24.19 -7.86 6.27
N ILE A 99 -23.37 -6.91 6.70
CA ILE A 99 -22.09 -6.60 6.08
C ILE A 99 -21.04 -7.53 6.69
N ASP A 100 -20.23 -8.18 5.84
CA ASP A 100 -19.20 -9.11 6.27
C ASP A 100 -17.87 -8.38 6.53
N ILE A 101 -17.47 -7.50 5.60
CA ILE A 101 -16.18 -6.80 5.64
C ILE A 101 -16.39 -5.30 5.45
N VAL A 102 -15.70 -4.50 6.25
CA VAL A 102 -15.68 -3.04 6.11
C VAL A 102 -14.24 -2.59 5.85
N LEU A 103 -13.99 -1.96 4.71
CA LEU A 103 -12.75 -1.24 4.43
C LEU A 103 -12.93 0.23 4.82
N SER A 104 -12.21 0.68 5.84
CA SER A 104 -12.49 1.97 6.51
C SER A 104 -11.33 2.97 6.36
N SER A 105 -11.59 4.11 5.71
CA SER A 105 -10.62 5.21 5.55
C SER A 105 -11.25 6.61 5.69
N PRO A 106 -12.06 6.89 6.73
CA PRO A 106 -12.79 8.17 6.86
C PRO A 106 -12.06 9.23 7.69
N GLY A 107 -10.87 8.92 8.24
CA GLY A 107 -10.16 9.70 9.24
C GLY A 107 -10.42 9.24 10.69
N ALA A 108 -9.46 9.50 11.58
CA ALA A 108 -9.38 8.91 12.91
C ALA A 108 -10.64 9.11 13.78
N LYS A 109 -11.21 10.33 13.83
CA LYS A 109 -12.40 10.63 14.64
C LYS A 109 -13.63 9.85 14.19
N VAL A 110 -13.83 9.76 12.87
CA VAL A 110 -14.98 9.04 12.28
C VAL A 110 -14.81 7.53 12.47
N SER A 111 -13.58 7.03 12.33
CA SER A 111 -13.26 5.63 12.60
C SER A 111 -13.52 5.24 14.05
N ALA A 112 -13.10 6.07 15.01
CA ALA A 112 -13.34 5.83 16.45
C ALA A 112 -14.81 5.59 16.79
N GLU A 113 -15.72 6.28 16.08
CA GLU A 113 -17.17 6.17 16.28
C GLU A 113 -17.76 4.98 15.50
N HIS A 114 -17.41 4.84 14.23
CA HIS A 114 -18.13 3.95 13.33
C HIS A 114 -17.52 2.55 13.19
N SER A 115 -16.21 2.37 13.38
CA SER A 115 -15.60 1.04 13.31
C SER A 115 -16.10 0.10 14.41
N PRO A 116 -16.25 0.52 15.69
CA PRO A 116 -16.89 -0.32 16.70
C PRO A 116 -18.37 -0.61 16.42
N ARG A 117 -19.09 0.33 15.79
CA ARG A 117 -20.50 0.13 15.41
C ARG A 117 -20.63 -0.96 14.34
N ALA A 118 -19.76 -0.96 13.35
CA ALA A 118 -19.71 -1.99 12.31
C ALA A 118 -19.31 -3.36 12.89
N ALA A 119 -18.30 -3.40 13.74
CA ALA A 119 -17.85 -4.63 14.40
C ALA A 119 -18.96 -5.23 15.30
N LYS A 120 -19.69 -4.40 16.05
CA LYS A 120 -20.81 -4.83 16.87
C LYS A 120 -21.99 -5.41 16.04
N ALA A 121 -22.14 -4.97 14.79
CA ALA A 121 -23.13 -5.50 13.86
C ALA A 121 -22.71 -6.84 13.21
N GLY A 122 -21.49 -7.32 13.50
CA GLY A 122 -20.94 -8.59 13.00
C GLY A 122 -19.93 -8.46 11.86
N ALA A 123 -19.68 -7.24 11.34
CA ALA A 123 -18.70 -7.01 10.30
C ALA A 123 -17.25 -7.05 10.85
N ILE A 124 -16.30 -7.49 10.04
CA ILE A 124 -14.88 -7.34 10.33
C ILE A 124 -14.38 -6.06 9.65
N VAL A 125 -13.81 -5.15 10.45
CA VAL A 125 -13.37 -3.85 9.97
C VAL A 125 -11.86 -3.87 9.72
N ILE A 126 -11.44 -3.50 8.51
CA ILE A 126 -10.04 -3.25 8.17
C ILE A 126 -9.87 -1.73 8.10
N ASP A 127 -9.21 -1.16 9.10
CA ASP A 127 -9.16 0.28 9.33
C ASP A 127 -7.81 0.90 8.92
N ASN A 128 -7.86 1.80 7.94
CA ASN A 128 -6.68 2.49 7.43
C ASN A 128 -6.28 3.73 8.25
N THR A 129 -7.07 4.10 9.27
CA THR A 129 -6.77 5.29 10.08
C THR A 129 -5.69 5.00 11.14
N SER A 130 -5.15 6.05 11.73
CA SER A 130 -4.16 5.89 12.81
C SER A 130 -4.77 5.55 14.17
N TYR A 131 -6.11 5.52 14.30
CA TYR A 131 -6.76 5.44 15.60
C TYR A 131 -6.52 4.10 16.32
N TRP A 132 -6.62 2.99 15.59
CA TRP A 132 -6.57 1.64 16.16
C TRP A 132 -5.18 1.01 16.16
N ARG A 133 -4.20 1.60 15.47
CA ARG A 133 -2.90 0.96 15.20
C ARG A 133 -2.14 0.55 16.44
N MET A 134 -2.21 1.35 17.51
CA MET A 134 -1.50 1.08 18.76
C MET A 134 -2.39 0.51 19.87
N ASP A 135 -3.67 0.22 19.58
CA ASP A 135 -4.53 -0.52 20.49
C ASP A 135 -3.97 -1.96 20.65
N PRO A 136 -3.74 -2.45 21.90
CA PRO A 136 -3.15 -3.77 22.12
C PRO A 136 -4.05 -4.92 21.64
N ASP A 137 -5.37 -4.73 21.61
CA ASP A 137 -6.35 -5.74 21.21
C ASP A 137 -6.65 -5.70 19.70
N VAL A 138 -5.98 -4.82 18.94
CA VAL A 138 -6.16 -4.67 17.50
C VAL A 138 -4.85 -5.07 16.79
N PRO A 139 -4.86 -6.09 15.92
CA PRO A 139 -3.69 -6.45 15.13
C PRO A 139 -3.37 -5.37 14.10
N LEU A 140 -2.08 -5.09 13.93
CA LEU A 140 -1.53 -4.18 12.92
C LEU A 140 -0.86 -5.04 11.85
N VAL A 141 -1.38 -5.03 10.61
CA VAL A 141 -1.07 -6.08 9.64
C VAL A 141 -0.51 -5.56 8.33
N VAL A 142 0.58 -6.19 7.90
CA VAL A 142 1.09 -6.16 6.52
C VAL A 142 1.19 -7.61 6.06
N PRO A 143 0.37 -8.07 5.10
CA PRO A 143 0.27 -9.49 4.75
C PRO A 143 1.61 -10.16 4.42
N GLU A 144 2.50 -9.49 3.71
CA GLU A 144 3.83 -10.03 3.36
C GLU A 144 4.78 -10.17 4.56
N VAL A 145 4.43 -9.56 5.71
CA VAL A 145 5.29 -9.52 6.91
C VAL A 145 4.74 -10.38 8.03
N ASN A 146 3.47 -10.17 8.40
CA ASN A 146 2.88 -10.73 9.60
C ASN A 146 1.42 -11.19 9.42
N ALA A 147 1.05 -11.80 8.28
CA ALA A 147 -0.33 -12.24 7.99
C ALA A 147 -0.98 -13.04 9.14
N LYS A 148 -0.21 -13.83 9.88
CA LYS A 148 -0.71 -14.62 11.03
C LYS A 148 -1.32 -13.75 12.14
N ALA A 149 -0.94 -12.47 12.22
CA ALA A 149 -1.49 -11.52 13.19
C ALA A 149 -2.98 -11.22 12.94
N ILE A 150 -3.49 -11.49 11.73
CA ILE A 150 -4.93 -11.35 11.40
C ILE A 150 -5.80 -12.10 12.42
N ALA A 151 -5.39 -13.26 12.91
CA ALA A 151 -6.12 -14.04 13.92
C ALA A 151 -6.55 -13.23 15.17
N GLY A 152 -5.81 -12.15 15.47
CA GLY A 152 -6.13 -11.24 16.58
C GLY A 152 -7.39 -10.37 16.38
N TYR A 153 -7.99 -10.37 15.18
CA TYR A 153 -9.21 -9.58 14.91
C TYR A 153 -10.38 -9.91 15.86
N LYS A 154 -10.40 -11.14 16.39
CA LYS A 154 -11.45 -11.62 17.29
C LYS A 154 -11.60 -10.80 18.57
N GLY A 155 -10.57 -10.07 18.97
CA GLY A 155 -10.62 -9.21 20.15
C GLY A 155 -11.63 -8.06 20.01
N ARG A 156 -11.60 -7.34 18.90
CA ARG A 156 -12.47 -6.17 18.66
C ARG A 156 -13.26 -6.19 17.35
N GLY A 157 -13.09 -7.21 16.51
CA GLY A 157 -13.64 -7.21 15.15
C GLY A 157 -12.96 -6.18 14.24
N ILE A 158 -11.77 -5.70 14.60
CA ILE A 158 -11.03 -4.65 13.89
C ILE A 158 -9.62 -5.13 13.61
N ILE A 159 -9.11 -4.88 12.40
CA ILE A 159 -7.73 -5.04 11.96
C ILE A 159 -7.22 -3.67 11.53
N ALA A 160 -6.09 -3.22 12.04
CA ALA A 160 -5.49 -1.95 11.65
C ALA A 160 -4.55 -2.12 10.45
N ASN A 161 -4.70 -1.21 9.49
CA ASN A 161 -3.81 -1.03 8.35
C ASN A 161 -2.75 0.02 8.71
N PRO A 162 -1.44 -0.26 8.55
CA PRO A 162 -0.38 0.62 9.04
C PRO A 162 -0.26 1.95 8.27
N ASN A 163 0.69 2.77 8.70
CA ASN A 163 1.11 3.98 8.00
C ASN A 163 1.73 3.64 6.64
N CYS A 164 1.51 4.50 5.64
CA CYS A 164 1.93 4.26 4.26
C CYS A 164 3.46 4.07 4.12
N SER A 165 4.25 4.89 4.80
CA SER A 165 5.71 4.74 4.79
C SER A 165 6.13 3.49 5.57
N THR A 166 5.49 3.20 6.71
CA THR A 166 5.79 1.97 7.46
C THR A 166 5.54 0.71 6.62
N ILE A 167 4.43 0.65 5.87
CA ILE A 167 4.11 -0.55 5.07
C ILE A 167 5.23 -0.86 4.07
N GLN A 168 5.62 0.09 3.23
CA GLN A 168 6.65 -0.14 2.21
C GLN A 168 8.00 -0.48 2.85
N MET A 169 8.35 0.19 3.94
CA MET A 169 9.59 -0.07 4.67
C MET A 169 9.63 -1.50 5.20
N VAL A 170 8.63 -1.95 5.96
CA VAL A 170 8.67 -3.28 6.60
C VAL A 170 8.59 -4.42 5.58
N VAL A 171 7.96 -4.23 4.42
CA VAL A 171 7.98 -5.20 3.31
C VAL A 171 9.40 -5.40 2.80
N ALA A 172 10.16 -4.31 2.58
CA ALA A 172 11.56 -4.40 2.16
C ALA A 172 12.48 -4.93 3.28
N LEU A 173 12.19 -4.59 4.54
CA LEU A 173 13.02 -5.00 5.68
C LEU A 173 12.86 -6.47 6.06
N LYS A 174 11.67 -7.06 5.85
CA LYS A 174 11.35 -8.43 6.29
C LYS A 174 12.37 -9.47 5.84
N PRO A 175 12.69 -9.63 4.54
CA PRO A 175 13.65 -10.65 4.10
C PRO A 175 15.07 -10.41 4.65
N ILE A 176 15.49 -9.16 4.82
CA ILE A 176 16.78 -8.80 5.40
C ILE A 176 16.83 -9.13 6.89
N HIS A 177 15.74 -8.83 7.62
CA HIS A 177 15.64 -9.12 9.05
C HIS A 177 15.66 -10.61 9.35
N GLU A 178 15.02 -11.43 8.54
CA GLU A 178 15.03 -12.89 8.66
C GLU A 178 16.42 -13.51 8.41
N ALA A 179 17.20 -12.91 7.51
CA ALA A 179 18.53 -13.43 7.17
C ALA A 179 19.62 -12.92 8.11
N ALA A 180 19.61 -11.65 8.51
CA ALA A 180 20.73 -11.00 9.17
C ALA A 180 20.38 -10.19 10.42
N VAL A 181 19.17 -10.25 10.91
CA VAL A 181 18.63 -9.57 12.09
C VAL A 181 19.00 -8.06 12.14
N ILE A 182 18.02 -7.22 11.86
CA ILE A 182 18.19 -5.76 11.90
C ILE A 182 18.22 -5.29 13.36
N LYS A 183 19.31 -4.62 13.75
CA LYS A 183 19.45 -3.95 15.06
C LYS A 183 18.93 -2.53 15.03
N ARG A 184 19.22 -1.81 13.93
CA ARG A 184 18.90 -0.38 13.80
C ARG A 184 18.52 -0.02 12.37
N VAL A 185 17.53 0.86 12.25
CA VAL A 185 17.08 1.49 11.01
C VAL A 185 17.24 3.00 11.15
N VAL A 186 17.89 3.64 10.20
CA VAL A 186 17.83 5.09 9.97
C VAL A 186 17.14 5.31 8.65
N VAL A 187 16.04 6.06 8.64
CA VAL A 187 15.25 6.30 7.45
C VAL A 187 14.94 7.77 7.26
N SER A 188 15.16 8.28 6.06
CA SER A 188 14.64 9.56 5.60
C SER A 188 13.59 9.30 4.54
N THR A 189 12.36 9.80 4.76
CA THR A 189 11.26 9.62 3.81
C THR A 189 11.11 10.85 2.92
N TYR A 190 10.67 10.63 1.69
CA TYR A 190 10.31 11.64 0.69
C TYR A 190 8.86 11.38 0.29
N GLN A 191 7.94 12.00 1.06
CA GLN A 191 6.51 11.68 0.97
C GLN A 191 5.77 12.65 0.06
N SER A 192 5.03 12.09 -0.89
CA SER A 192 4.19 12.82 -1.83
C SER A 192 2.98 13.51 -1.16
N THR A 193 2.43 14.50 -1.84
CA THR A 193 1.30 15.33 -1.35
C THR A 193 -0.01 14.56 -1.24
N SER A 194 -0.20 13.45 -1.96
CA SER A 194 -1.39 12.59 -1.86
C SER A 194 -1.59 12.01 -0.45
N GLY A 195 -0.51 11.81 0.33
CA GLY A 195 -0.59 11.41 1.73
C GLY A 195 -1.32 12.42 2.63
N ALA A 196 -1.36 13.70 2.22
CA ALA A 196 -2.16 14.75 2.88
C ALA A 196 -3.59 14.85 2.29
N GLY A 197 -3.99 13.93 1.42
CA GLY A 197 -5.29 13.89 0.77
C GLY A 197 -5.40 14.80 -0.46
N LYS A 198 -6.62 14.91 -0.99
CA LYS A 198 -6.89 15.73 -2.20
C LYS A 198 -6.47 17.17 -2.01
N GLU A 199 -6.71 17.76 -0.85
CA GLU A 199 -6.34 19.16 -0.55
C GLU A 199 -4.84 19.42 -0.70
N GLY A 200 -3.98 18.46 -0.28
CA GLY A 200 -2.53 18.55 -0.43
C GLY A 200 -2.10 18.53 -1.90
N MET A 201 -2.73 17.68 -2.71
CA MET A 201 -2.47 17.61 -4.16
C MET A 201 -2.95 18.90 -4.87
N ASP A 202 -4.13 19.39 -4.52
CA ASP A 202 -4.69 20.62 -5.08
C ASP A 202 -3.80 21.83 -4.71
N GLU A 203 -3.26 21.87 -3.50
CA GLU A 203 -2.35 22.95 -3.07
C GLU A 203 -1.03 22.92 -3.86
N LEU A 204 -0.41 21.76 -4.04
CA LEU A 204 0.78 21.63 -4.89
C LEU A 204 0.50 22.12 -6.31
N LEU A 205 -0.60 21.66 -6.91
CA LEU A 205 -0.98 22.05 -8.28
C LEU A 205 -1.19 23.56 -8.40
N ASN A 206 -1.92 24.15 -7.46
CA ASN A 206 -2.24 25.57 -7.50
C ASN A 206 -1.00 26.44 -7.25
N GLN A 207 -0.16 26.11 -6.28
CA GLN A 207 1.11 26.81 -6.03
C GLN A 207 2.05 26.71 -7.26
N THR A 208 2.14 25.53 -7.88
CA THR A 208 2.93 25.35 -9.11
C THR A 208 2.45 26.25 -10.24
N LYS A 209 1.13 26.29 -10.49
CA LYS A 209 0.54 27.21 -11.51
C LYS A 209 0.82 28.66 -11.19
N SER A 210 0.63 29.06 -9.95
CA SER A 210 0.81 30.46 -9.51
C SER A 210 2.25 30.94 -9.61
N PHE A 211 3.22 30.05 -9.40
CA PHE A 211 4.64 30.34 -9.58
C PHE A 211 4.94 30.85 -11.00
N PHE A 212 4.39 30.21 -12.03
CA PHE A 212 4.62 30.60 -13.44
C PHE A 212 3.89 31.88 -13.89
N VAL A 213 2.94 32.37 -13.10
CA VAL A 213 2.26 33.65 -13.37
C VAL A 213 2.64 34.72 -12.34
N ASN A 214 3.75 34.56 -11.63
CA ASN A 214 4.28 35.46 -10.60
C ASN A 214 3.24 35.83 -9.52
N GLN A 215 2.40 34.86 -9.13
CA GLN A 215 1.47 35.00 -8.01
C GLN A 215 1.98 34.18 -6.84
N THR A 216 1.86 34.73 -5.63
CA THR A 216 2.15 33.99 -4.39
C THR A 216 0.86 33.49 -3.80
N LEU A 217 0.80 32.18 -3.50
CA LEU A 217 -0.29 31.58 -2.72
C LEU A 217 0.21 31.21 -1.35
N GLU A 218 -0.49 31.68 -0.31
CA GLU A 218 -0.24 31.26 1.06
C GLU A 218 -0.55 29.78 1.24
N PRO A 219 0.31 29.05 1.97
CA PRO A 219 0.07 27.65 2.29
C PRO A 219 -1.18 27.52 3.18
N ARG A 220 -2.00 26.49 2.92
CA ARG A 220 -3.24 26.22 3.67
C ARG A 220 -3.23 24.82 4.30
N LYS A 221 -2.75 23.84 3.56
CA LYS A 221 -2.67 22.45 4.00
C LYS A 221 -1.32 22.13 4.61
N PHE A 222 -0.26 22.67 4.04
CA PHE A 222 1.10 22.49 4.53
C PHE A 222 1.54 23.69 5.37
N THR A 223 2.57 23.51 6.18
CA THR A 223 3.10 24.56 7.07
C THR A 223 3.92 25.61 6.32
N LYS A 224 4.37 25.30 5.12
CA LYS A 224 5.11 26.16 4.20
C LYS A 224 4.68 25.85 2.76
N GLY A 225 5.04 26.71 1.82
CA GLY A 225 4.82 26.44 0.39
C GLY A 225 5.51 25.14 -0.03
N ILE A 226 4.76 24.28 -0.73
CA ILE A 226 5.23 22.97 -1.15
C ILE A 226 5.78 22.94 -2.57
N ALA A 227 5.29 23.80 -3.47
CA ALA A 227 5.77 23.83 -4.84
C ALA A 227 7.26 24.18 -4.87
N PHE A 228 8.07 23.36 -5.55
CA PHE A 228 9.54 23.49 -5.66
C PHE A 228 10.28 23.51 -4.32
N ASN A 229 9.71 22.92 -3.27
CA ASN A 229 10.24 22.93 -1.91
C ASN A 229 10.14 21.55 -1.24
N VAL A 230 10.93 21.36 -0.17
CA VAL A 230 10.85 20.21 0.72
C VAL A 230 10.55 20.68 2.14
N ILE A 231 9.65 19.99 2.84
CA ILE A 231 9.17 20.39 4.16
C ILE A 231 9.46 19.25 5.14
N PRO A 232 10.45 19.37 6.04
CA PRO A 232 10.79 18.34 7.03
C PRO A 232 9.83 18.38 8.23
N HIS A 233 8.53 18.32 7.96
CA HIS A 233 7.47 18.39 8.95
C HIS A 233 6.19 17.74 8.40
N ILE A 234 5.83 16.58 8.94
CA ILE A 234 4.60 15.87 8.62
C ILE A 234 3.88 15.51 9.93
N ASP A 235 2.60 15.93 10.05
CA ASP A 235 1.79 15.82 11.26
C ASP A 235 2.28 16.78 12.39
N VAL A 236 1.85 16.60 13.61
CA VAL A 236 2.17 17.49 14.74
C VAL A 236 3.51 17.14 15.38
N PHE A 237 4.19 18.13 15.96
CA PHE A 237 5.36 17.87 16.79
C PHE A 237 4.96 17.21 18.11
N MET A 238 5.83 16.34 18.59
CA MET A 238 5.77 15.70 19.90
C MET A 238 6.77 16.34 20.86
N ASP A 239 6.67 16.02 22.15
CA ASP A 239 7.47 16.66 23.21
C ASP A 239 8.98 16.37 23.07
N ASP A 240 9.36 15.27 22.41
CA ASP A 240 10.75 14.89 22.14
C ASP A 240 11.36 15.58 20.91
N GLY A 241 10.58 16.43 20.23
CA GLY A 241 10.98 17.14 19.02
C GLY A 241 10.79 16.34 17.73
N SER A 242 10.39 15.07 17.81
CA SER A 242 9.97 14.30 16.65
C SER A 242 8.57 14.73 16.17
N THR A 243 8.20 14.35 14.95
CA THR A 243 6.82 14.49 14.49
C THR A 243 6.04 13.21 14.77
N LYS A 244 4.71 13.33 14.83
CA LYS A 244 3.84 12.15 14.99
C LYS A 244 3.99 11.16 13.83
N GLU A 245 4.33 11.62 12.63
CA GLU A 245 4.61 10.75 11.49
C GLU A 245 5.87 9.90 11.73
N GLU A 246 6.93 10.49 12.25
CA GLU A 246 8.18 9.80 12.63
C GLU A 246 7.93 8.80 13.76
N TRP A 247 7.16 9.21 14.77
CA TRP A 247 6.73 8.32 15.86
C TRP A 247 5.98 7.09 15.34
N LYS A 248 5.03 7.25 14.37
CA LYS A 248 4.33 6.13 13.76
C LYS A 248 5.30 5.12 13.14
N MET A 249 6.29 5.59 12.39
CA MET A 249 7.30 4.69 11.80
C MET A 249 8.05 3.89 12.86
N VAL A 250 8.38 4.51 13.98
CA VAL A 250 9.08 3.83 15.09
C VAL A 250 8.21 2.75 15.73
N VAL A 251 7.01 3.11 16.18
CA VAL A 251 6.18 2.21 16.99
C VAL A 251 5.50 1.13 16.16
N GLU A 252 5.09 1.46 14.92
CA GLU A 252 4.46 0.52 14.02
C GLU A 252 5.46 -0.54 13.51
N THR A 253 6.70 -0.16 13.18
CA THR A 253 7.77 -1.10 12.82
C THR A 253 8.01 -2.11 13.93
N LYS A 254 8.06 -1.66 15.18
CA LYS A 254 8.23 -2.53 16.36
C LYS A 254 7.06 -3.48 16.55
N LYS A 255 5.83 -3.02 16.32
CA LYS A 255 4.63 -3.85 16.46
C LYS A 255 4.48 -4.90 15.33
N ILE A 256 4.92 -4.55 14.12
CA ILE A 256 4.75 -5.39 12.92
C ILE A 256 5.90 -6.39 12.75
N LEU A 257 7.13 -5.95 12.92
CA LEU A 257 8.33 -6.71 12.57
C LEU A 257 9.07 -7.27 13.80
N ASP A 258 9.69 -6.42 14.61
CA ASP A 258 10.38 -6.82 15.84
C ASP A 258 10.48 -5.65 16.82
N PRO A 259 10.03 -5.81 18.09
CA PRO A 259 10.08 -4.77 19.12
C PRO A 259 11.51 -4.34 19.50
N LYS A 260 12.53 -5.12 19.18
CA LYS A 260 13.94 -4.83 19.50
C LYS A 260 14.59 -3.88 18.51
N ILE A 261 14.03 -3.69 17.31
CA ILE A 261 14.60 -2.82 16.28
C ILE A 261 14.59 -1.37 16.78
N LYS A 262 15.76 -0.73 16.73
CA LYS A 262 15.89 0.72 16.98
C LYS A 262 15.63 1.47 15.68
N VAL A 263 14.64 2.33 15.64
CA VAL A 263 14.28 3.10 14.44
C VAL A 263 14.46 4.59 14.71
N HIS A 264 15.13 5.29 13.81
CA HIS A 264 15.17 6.75 13.73
C HIS A 264 14.68 7.19 12.37
N ALA A 265 13.64 8.02 12.34
CA ALA A 265 13.01 8.50 11.13
C ALA A 265 13.08 10.02 11.01
N THR A 266 13.25 10.52 9.79
CA THR A 266 13.03 11.91 9.41
C THR A 266 12.04 11.94 8.26
N CYS A 267 10.86 12.51 8.49
CA CYS A 267 9.78 12.50 7.51
C CYS A 267 9.68 13.84 6.77
N VAL A 268 9.89 13.80 5.45
CA VAL A 268 9.92 15.00 4.60
C VAL A 268 8.79 14.97 3.57
N ARG A 269 8.01 16.05 3.50
CA ARG A 269 7.05 16.26 2.41
C ARG A 269 7.75 16.83 1.18
N VAL A 270 7.54 16.20 0.02
CA VAL A 270 8.17 16.61 -1.25
C VAL A 270 7.12 16.98 -2.29
N PRO A 271 7.48 17.79 -3.32
CA PRO A 271 6.52 18.30 -4.30
C PRO A 271 6.21 17.28 -5.41
N THR A 272 5.88 16.07 -5.03
CA THR A 272 5.36 15.00 -5.89
C THR A 272 3.89 14.73 -5.59
N PHE A 273 3.11 14.29 -6.57
CA PHE A 273 1.68 14.04 -6.37
C PHE A 273 1.46 12.70 -5.66
N ILE A 274 2.02 11.61 -6.18
CA ILE A 274 1.84 10.24 -5.71
C ILE A 274 3.21 9.57 -5.63
N GLY A 275 3.32 8.53 -4.81
CA GLY A 275 4.52 7.76 -4.58
C GLY A 275 5.37 8.30 -3.44
N HIS A 276 5.66 7.44 -2.44
CA HIS A 276 6.60 7.73 -1.36
C HIS A 276 7.91 7.02 -1.63
N ALA A 277 9.01 7.71 -1.34
CA ALA A 277 10.33 7.13 -1.39
C ALA A 277 11.02 7.22 -0.03
N GLU A 278 11.98 6.33 0.21
CA GLU A 278 12.72 6.21 1.46
C GLU A 278 14.19 5.90 1.19
N ALA A 279 15.08 6.67 1.80
CA ALA A 279 16.48 6.33 1.93
C ALA A 279 16.68 5.63 3.27
N ILE A 280 17.07 4.37 3.25
CA ILE A 280 17.15 3.50 4.42
C ILE A 280 18.59 3.07 4.63
N ASN A 281 19.11 3.21 5.86
CA ASN A 281 20.37 2.65 6.32
C ASN A 281 20.08 1.68 7.47
N LEU A 282 20.67 0.50 7.41
CA LEU A 282 20.51 -0.61 8.34
C LEU A 282 21.83 -0.94 9.03
N GLU A 283 21.75 -1.24 10.32
CA GLU A 283 22.78 -1.95 11.06
C GLU A 283 22.28 -3.35 11.34
N LEU A 284 23.01 -4.35 10.89
CA LEU A 284 22.66 -5.76 11.00
C LEU A 284 23.48 -6.44 12.11
N GLU A 285 22.95 -7.54 12.64
CA GLU A 285 23.67 -8.38 13.60
C GLU A 285 24.67 -9.27 12.89
N GLN A 286 24.31 -9.80 11.71
CA GLN A 286 25.14 -10.65 10.89
C GLN A 286 25.56 -9.89 9.62
N PRO A 287 26.77 -10.16 9.09
CA PRO A 287 27.16 -9.59 7.80
C PRO A 287 26.25 -10.07 6.68
N LEU A 288 25.88 -9.17 5.78
CA LEU A 288 25.11 -9.47 4.59
C LEU A 288 25.67 -8.64 3.44
N ASP A 289 26.17 -9.28 2.41
CA ASP A 289 26.65 -8.57 1.25
C ASP A 289 25.52 -8.06 0.35
N GLU A 290 25.85 -7.13 -0.54
CA GLU A 290 24.85 -6.49 -1.41
C GLU A 290 24.26 -7.42 -2.47
N HIS A 291 24.96 -8.48 -2.88
CA HIS A 291 24.44 -9.45 -3.86
C HIS A 291 23.45 -10.39 -3.20
N GLU A 292 23.79 -10.87 -2.03
CA GLU A 292 22.91 -11.68 -1.21
C GLU A 292 21.64 -10.89 -0.80
N ALA A 293 21.81 -9.63 -0.38
CA ALA A 293 20.69 -8.75 -0.06
C ALA A 293 19.74 -8.56 -1.26
N ARG A 294 20.28 -8.31 -2.48
CA ARG A 294 19.44 -8.23 -3.70
C ARG A 294 18.72 -9.52 -4.00
N HIS A 295 19.38 -10.66 -3.79
CA HIS A 295 18.78 -11.97 -4.03
C HIS A 295 17.62 -12.24 -3.07
N LEU A 296 17.80 -11.97 -1.79
CA LEU A 296 16.74 -12.08 -0.77
C LEU A 296 15.55 -11.16 -1.08
N LEU A 297 15.82 -9.91 -1.43
CA LEU A 297 14.80 -8.94 -1.80
C LEU A 297 14.04 -9.37 -3.07
N ALA A 298 14.73 -9.86 -4.10
CA ALA A 298 14.09 -10.30 -5.33
C ALA A 298 13.22 -11.56 -5.16
N ALA A 299 13.50 -12.38 -4.16
CA ALA A 299 12.71 -13.57 -3.82
C ALA A 299 11.52 -13.25 -2.89
N ALA A 300 11.49 -12.06 -2.28
CA ALA A 300 10.48 -11.71 -1.29
C ALA A 300 9.13 -11.33 -1.94
N PRO A 301 7.99 -11.75 -1.36
CA PRO A 301 6.68 -11.41 -1.88
C PRO A 301 6.44 -9.89 -1.83
N GLY A 302 5.88 -9.36 -2.91
CA GLY A 302 5.54 -7.93 -3.02
C GLY A 302 6.72 -7.00 -3.29
N VAL A 303 7.96 -7.50 -3.35
CA VAL A 303 9.18 -6.73 -3.63
C VAL A 303 9.61 -6.87 -5.08
N LEU A 304 9.97 -5.75 -5.70
CA LEU A 304 10.52 -5.68 -7.06
C LEU A 304 11.88 -4.98 -7.02
N VAL A 305 12.94 -5.69 -7.37
CA VAL A 305 14.30 -5.13 -7.37
C VAL A 305 14.64 -4.56 -8.76
N VAL A 306 14.87 -3.25 -8.81
CA VAL A 306 15.34 -2.54 -10.00
C VAL A 306 16.60 -1.77 -9.59
N ASP A 307 17.74 -2.44 -9.65
CA ASP A 307 18.99 -1.95 -9.09
C ASP A 307 20.16 -2.21 -10.04
N ARG A 308 20.24 -1.39 -11.10
CA ARG A 308 21.35 -1.42 -12.05
C ARG A 308 22.29 -0.23 -11.81
N ARG A 309 23.59 -0.48 -11.86
CA ARG A 309 24.62 0.55 -11.64
C ARG A 309 24.89 1.35 -12.92
N GLU A 310 23.84 1.93 -13.48
CA GLU A 310 23.85 2.75 -14.68
C GLU A 310 22.94 3.97 -14.53
N PRO A 311 23.08 5.01 -15.34
CA PRO A 311 22.14 6.14 -15.35
C PRO A 311 20.69 5.67 -15.54
N GLY A 312 19.79 6.06 -14.63
CA GLY A 312 18.38 5.63 -14.66
C GLY A 312 18.12 4.19 -14.19
N GLY A 313 19.08 3.45 -13.67
CA GLY A 313 18.97 2.08 -13.21
C GLY A 313 18.29 1.92 -11.83
N TYR A 314 17.39 2.82 -11.45
CA TYR A 314 16.65 2.89 -10.19
C TYR A 314 15.24 3.40 -10.44
N VAL A 315 14.37 3.26 -9.45
CA VAL A 315 12.94 3.65 -9.54
C VAL A 315 12.66 4.92 -8.76
N THR A 316 11.82 5.78 -9.30
CA THR A 316 11.39 7.05 -8.70
C THR A 316 9.89 7.04 -8.38
N PRO A 317 9.37 7.99 -7.56
CA PRO A 317 7.95 8.05 -7.24
C PRO A 317 7.00 8.14 -8.44
N GLN A 318 7.41 8.77 -9.55
CA GLN A 318 6.57 8.90 -10.74
C GLN A 318 6.30 7.54 -11.42
N GLU A 319 7.29 6.65 -11.40
CA GLU A 319 7.22 5.37 -12.10
C GLU A 319 6.36 4.34 -11.35
N VAL A 320 6.17 4.51 -10.05
CA VAL A 320 5.39 3.58 -9.23
C VAL A 320 3.92 3.95 -9.11
N THR A 321 3.51 5.08 -9.65
CA THR A 321 2.10 5.49 -9.62
C THR A 321 1.23 4.45 -10.34
N GLY A 322 0.23 3.91 -9.64
CA GLY A 322 -0.64 2.83 -10.13
C GLY A 322 -0.02 1.43 -10.06
N GLN A 323 1.18 1.26 -9.48
CA GLN A 323 1.83 -0.04 -9.32
C GLN A 323 1.59 -0.62 -7.92
N ASP A 324 1.52 -1.96 -7.85
CA ASP A 324 1.22 -2.69 -6.61
C ASP A 324 2.46 -3.03 -5.78
N GLY A 325 3.64 -3.03 -6.39
CA GLY A 325 4.89 -3.48 -5.78
C GLY A 325 5.55 -2.47 -4.85
N VAL A 326 6.41 -2.97 -3.99
CA VAL A 326 7.45 -2.22 -3.29
C VAL A 326 8.75 -2.35 -4.09
N PHE A 327 9.20 -1.25 -4.67
CA PHE A 327 10.39 -1.22 -5.51
C PHE A 327 11.63 -0.91 -4.68
N VAL A 328 12.67 -1.73 -4.84
CA VAL A 328 13.96 -1.55 -4.16
C VAL A 328 15.05 -1.30 -5.17
N SER A 329 15.83 -0.27 -4.92
CA SER A 329 16.98 0.15 -5.73
C SER A 329 18.15 0.56 -4.84
N ARG A 330 19.31 0.80 -5.43
CA ARG A 330 20.47 1.37 -4.75
C ARG A 330 20.93 0.56 -3.52
N VAL A 331 20.81 -0.77 -3.60
CA VAL A 331 21.29 -1.68 -2.56
C VAL A 331 22.83 -1.68 -2.57
N ARG A 332 23.44 -1.35 -1.43
CA ARG A 332 24.87 -1.23 -1.28
C ARG A 332 25.30 -1.37 0.19
N VAL A 333 26.51 -1.79 0.41
CA VAL A 333 27.11 -1.77 1.75
C VAL A 333 27.22 -0.32 2.24
N ASP A 334 26.94 -0.09 3.51
CA ASP A 334 27.25 1.15 4.22
C ASP A 334 28.56 0.95 4.99
N PRO A 335 29.71 1.48 4.49
CA PRO A 335 31.01 1.25 5.11
C PRO A 335 31.25 2.06 6.39
N THR A 336 30.29 2.90 6.78
CA THR A 336 30.42 3.78 7.95
C THR A 336 30.01 3.10 9.25
N ILE A 337 29.45 1.90 9.17
CA ILE A 337 29.01 1.10 10.32
C ILE A 337 29.26 -0.38 10.06
N GLU A 338 29.54 -1.15 11.11
CA GLU A 338 29.71 -2.61 11.02
C GLU A 338 28.42 -3.27 10.53
N ASN A 339 28.53 -4.18 9.59
CA ASN A 339 27.41 -4.86 8.95
C ASN A 339 26.34 -3.90 8.40
N GLY A 340 26.77 -2.76 7.87
CA GLY A 340 25.92 -1.72 7.34
C GLY A 340 25.38 -2.04 5.95
N LEU A 341 24.07 -1.83 5.72
CA LEU A 341 23.41 -1.93 4.43
C LEU A 341 22.58 -0.68 4.15
N ALA A 342 22.61 -0.17 2.92
CA ALA A 342 21.77 0.95 2.52
C ALA A 342 20.96 0.61 1.28
N MET A 343 19.73 1.15 1.18
CA MET A 343 18.84 0.95 0.04
C MET A 343 17.91 2.14 -0.18
N TRP A 344 17.32 2.20 -1.36
CA TRP A 344 16.27 3.11 -1.76
C TRP A 344 14.99 2.32 -2.00
N VAL A 345 13.90 2.68 -1.31
CA VAL A 345 12.62 1.98 -1.39
C VAL A 345 11.54 2.95 -1.86
N VAL A 346 10.71 2.53 -2.81
CA VAL A 346 9.65 3.37 -3.40
C VAL A 346 8.39 2.53 -3.59
N SER A 347 7.21 3.09 -3.26
CA SER A 347 5.93 2.50 -3.64
C SER A 347 4.84 3.54 -3.85
N ASP A 348 3.74 3.13 -4.48
CA ASP A 348 2.52 3.93 -4.53
C ASP A 348 1.88 3.93 -3.13
N ASN A 349 1.86 5.11 -2.49
CA ASN A 349 1.36 5.30 -1.14
C ASN A 349 -0.17 5.18 -1.02
N LEU A 350 -0.92 5.30 -2.12
CA LEU A 350 -2.37 5.09 -2.15
C LEU A 350 -2.71 3.62 -2.36
N ARG A 351 -1.88 2.88 -3.12
CA ARG A 351 -2.05 1.45 -3.39
C ARG A 351 -1.40 0.63 -2.27
N LYS A 352 -0.16 0.20 -2.42
CA LYS A 352 0.50 -0.64 -1.39
C LYS A 352 0.56 0.05 -0.03
N GLY A 353 0.78 1.36 -0.01
CA GLY A 353 0.82 2.14 1.23
C GLY A 353 -0.53 2.27 1.96
N ALA A 354 -1.66 1.89 1.35
CA ALA A 354 -2.99 2.08 1.95
C ALA A 354 -4.03 1.08 1.42
N ALA A 355 -4.65 1.36 0.27
CA ALA A 355 -5.81 0.64 -0.23
C ALA A 355 -5.50 -0.81 -0.58
N LEU A 356 -4.40 -1.07 -1.27
CA LEU A 356 -4.00 -2.43 -1.65
C LEU A 356 -3.70 -3.27 -0.42
N ASN A 357 -2.94 -2.74 0.55
CA ASN A 357 -2.64 -3.48 1.78
C ASN A 357 -3.93 -3.85 2.54
N ALA A 358 -4.92 -2.94 2.58
CA ALA A 358 -6.21 -3.22 3.20
C ALA A 358 -7.00 -4.30 2.45
N VAL A 359 -6.99 -4.30 1.10
CA VAL A 359 -7.63 -5.35 0.29
C VAL A 359 -6.90 -6.68 0.45
N GLN A 360 -5.56 -6.69 0.47
CA GLN A 360 -4.77 -7.90 0.73
C GLN A 360 -5.06 -8.49 2.12
N ILE A 361 -5.26 -7.65 3.15
CA ILE A 361 -5.70 -8.12 4.47
C ILE A 361 -7.08 -8.80 4.35
N ALA A 362 -8.01 -8.23 3.58
CA ALA A 362 -9.32 -8.85 3.34
C ALA A 362 -9.19 -10.18 2.58
N GLU A 363 -8.31 -10.28 1.59
CA GLU A 363 -8.02 -11.51 0.87
C GLU A 363 -7.47 -12.61 1.78
N GLU A 364 -6.52 -12.27 2.65
CA GLU A 364 -5.99 -13.23 3.63
C GLU A 364 -7.04 -13.63 4.68
N LEU A 365 -7.90 -12.67 5.10
CA LEU A 365 -8.99 -12.91 6.04
C LEU A 365 -9.97 -13.97 5.49
N ILE A 366 -10.42 -13.84 4.24
CA ILE A 366 -11.37 -14.78 3.62
C ILE A 366 -10.75 -16.14 3.27
N LYS A 367 -9.43 -16.23 3.13
CA LYS A 367 -8.73 -17.50 2.85
C LYS A 367 -8.64 -18.41 4.07
N GLY A 368 -8.58 -17.87 5.26
CA GLY A 368 -8.21 -18.68 6.42
C GLY A 368 -8.88 -18.35 7.76
N TYR A 369 -9.74 -17.34 7.82
CA TYR A 369 -10.28 -16.87 9.11
C TYR A 369 -11.80 -16.72 9.15
N ILE A 370 -12.47 -16.61 7.99
CA ILE A 370 -13.94 -16.54 7.86
C ILE A 370 -14.45 -17.35 6.68
#